data_d97576e39aa5e5012d790a7fc987d82b
#
_entry.id   d97576e39aa5e5012d790a7fc987d82b
#
_cell.length_a   1.000
_cell.length_b   1.000
_cell.length_c   1.000
_cell.angle_alpha   90.00
_cell.angle_beta   90.00
_cell.angle_gamma   90.00
#
_symmetry.space_group_name_H-M   'P 1'
#
loop_
_entity.id
_entity.type
_entity.pdbx_description
1 polymer ?
#
loop_
_entity_poly.entity_id
_entity_poly.type
_entity_poly.pdbx_seq_one_letter_code
_entity_poly.pdbx_strand_id
1 'polypeptide(L)'
;MDITDSIINYRRSLKRRNYSRYTIRNYMSTLKQFIIWLKVPIETACHRDLVDFIDYLLAKRLTPKTINCYLDCIRGFYDYLIHDEQIAMQNPVKPGDTLRMSKPLPRFLHDDRVRRLFAQIDDPRDLAIFTLMLRCGLRVEEVAKLTLAAVDFKRGQVFVYHGKGAKERVVYLSKDAYQALLAYLEVRPAARAKRLFLVSKGRYRGRPLNVRGIQHRMKYYAQKAGFKVTCHQLRHTMATQMLNADA
;
A
#
# COMPACT_ATOMS: atom_id res chain seq x y z
N MET A 1 -4.69 35.48 -4.57
CA MET A 1 -3.67 34.39 -4.56
C MET A 1 -3.78 33.60 -5.84
N ASP A 2 -2.66 33.24 -6.50
CA ASP A 2 -2.72 32.23 -7.57
C ASP A 2 -2.74 30.84 -6.94
N ILE A 3 -3.91 30.22 -6.94
CA ILE A 3 -4.10 28.87 -6.37
C ILE A 3 -3.21 27.81 -7.06
N THR A 4 -2.89 28.02 -8.32
CA THR A 4 -2.05 27.09 -9.09
C THR A 4 -0.63 27.07 -8.55
N ASP A 5 -0.07 28.25 -8.28
CA ASP A 5 1.26 28.38 -7.69
C ASP A 5 1.31 27.80 -6.28
N SER A 6 0.32 28.07 -5.46
CA SER A 6 0.21 27.51 -4.10
C SER A 6 0.15 25.99 -4.11
N ILE A 7 -0.60 25.36 -5.04
CA ILE A 7 -0.65 23.90 -5.19
C ILE A 7 0.72 23.34 -5.63
N ILE A 8 1.40 24.02 -6.55
CA ILE A 8 2.74 23.60 -7.00
C ILE A 8 3.74 23.70 -5.84
N ASN A 9 3.70 24.78 -5.07
CA ASN A 9 4.55 24.98 -3.92
C ASN A 9 4.25 23.98 -2.79
N TYR A 10 2.98 23.70 -2.49
CA TYR A 10 2.58 22.66 -1.56
C TYR A 10 3.11 21.29 -1.98
N ARG A 11 2.98 20.94 -3.26
CA ARG A 11 3.58 19.69 -3.79
C ARG A 11 5.09 19.64 -3.59
N ARG A 12 5.79 20.78 -3.73
CA ARG A 12 7.24 20.90 -3.46
C ARG A 12 7.54 20.72 -1.97
N SER A 13 6.73 21.34 -1.09
CA SER A 13 6.82 21.18 0.37
C SER A 13 6.67 19.71 0.78
N LEU A 14 5.64 19.00 0.27
CA LEU A 14 5.47 17.57 0.52
C LEU A 14 6.69 16.73 0.08
N LYS A 15 7.32 17.09 -1.04
CA LYS A 15 8.56 16.42 -1.49
C LYS A 15 9.72 16.66 -0.53
N ARG A 16 9.93 17.93 -0.07
CA ARG A 16 10.96 18.28 0.92
C ARG A 16 10.76 17.53 2.23
N ARG A 17 9.51 17.33 2.65
CA ARG A 17 9.11 16.54 3.83
C ARG A 17 9.18 15.01 3.60
N ASN A 18 9.78 14.57 2.49
CA ASN A 18 10.01 13.18 2.11
C ASN A 18 8.74 12.30 2.02
N TYR A 19 7.62 12.89 1.63
CA TYR A 19 6.41 12.09 1.35
C TYR A 19 6.59 11.21 0.12
N SER A 20 6.01 9.99 0.15
CA SER A 20 6.08 9.08 -0.98
C SER A 20 5.40 9.65 -2.23
N ARG A 21 5.88 9.28 -3.43
CA ARG A 21 5.22 9.68 -4.69
C ARG A 21 3.74 9.31 -4.73
N TYR A 22 3.38 8.18 -4.13
CA TYR A 22 1.99 7.72 -4.04
C TYR A 22 1.16 8.64 -3.13
N THR A 23 1.68 8.99 -1.97
CA THR A 23 1.03 9.91 -1.03
C THR A 23 0.81 11.27 -1.68
N ILE A 24 1.86 11.84 -2.29
CA ILE A 24 1.77 13.14 -2.99
C ILE A 24 0.72 13.10 -4.10
N ARG A 25 0.69 12.04 -4.92
CA ARG A 25 -0.32 11.88 -5.97
C ARG A 25 -1.74 11.86 -5.41
N ASN A 26 -1.95 11.14 -4.31
CA ASN A 26 -3.26 11.07 -3.66
C ASN A 26 -3.67 12.44 -3.11
N TYR A 27 -2.77 13.15 -2.43
CA TYR A 27 -3.01 14.49 -1.93
C TYR A 27 -3.41 15.45 -3.06
N MET A 28 -2.65 15.48 -4.15
CA MET A 28 -2.98 16.32 -5.32
C MET A 28 -4.31 15.95 -5.97
N SER A 29 -4.63 14.65 -6.06
CA SER A 29 -5.92 14.19 -6.60
C SER A 29 -7.09 14.59 -5.72
N THR A 30 -6.94 14.49 -4.41
CA THR A 30 -7.95 14.86 -3.42
C THR A 30 -8.20 16.37 -3.44
N LEU A 31 -7.13 17.18 -3.39
CA LEU A 31 -7.23 18.64 -3.49
C LEU A 31 -7.91 19.08 -4.78
N LYS A 32 -7.53 18.48 -5.91
CA LYS A 32 -8.18 18.77 -7.19
C LYS A 32 -9.69 18.55 -7.11
N GLN A 33 -10.14 17.45 -6.50
CA GLN A 33 -11.56 17.14 -6.38
C GLN A 33 -12.28 18.14 -5.46
N PHE A 34 -11.67 18.54 -4.34
CA PHE A 34 -12.21 19.55 -3.44
C PHE A 34 -12.34 20.90 -4.13
N ILE A 35 -11.27 21.38 -4.76
CA ILE A 35 -11.22 22.69 -5.44
C ILE A 35 -12.23 22.76 -6.59
N ILE A 36 -12.39 21.70 -7.38
CA ILE A 36 -13.39 21.64 -8.46
C ILE A 36 -14.83 21.68 -7.90
N TRP A 37 -15.05 21.07 -6.73
CA TRP A 37 -16.36 21.06 -6.09
C TRP A 37 -16.68 22.40 -5.42
N LEU A 38 -15.68 23.04 -4.85
CA LEU A 38 -15.82 24.32 -4.11
C LEU A 38 -16.26 25.42 -5.08
N LYS A 39 -17.36 26.13 -4.73
CA LYS A 39 -17.93 27.19 -5.57
C LYS A 39 -17.45 28.59 -5.21
N VAL A 40 -16.68 28.70 -4.13
CA VAL A 40 -16.13 29.95 -3.62
C VAL A 40 -14.60 29.92 -3.74
N PRO A 41 -13.94 31.10 -3.72
CA PRO A 41 -12.48 31.15 -3.63
C PRO A 41 -11.99 30.37 -2.40
N ILE A 42 -10.86 29.71 -2.54
CA ILE A 42 -10.32 28.85 -1.47
C ILE A 42 -10.01 29.64 -0.20
N GLU A 43 -9.67 30.92 -0.35
CA GLU A 43 -9.39 31.85 0.75
C GLU A 43 -10.60 32.17 1.61
N THR A 44 -11.78 32.10 1.02
CA THR A 44 -13.06 32.44 1.67
C THR A 44 -13.85 31.23 2.12
N ALA A 45 -13.36 30.02 1.77
CA ALA A 45 -14.02 28.79 2.18
C ALA A 45 -14.05 28.67 3.71
N CYS A 46 -15.24 28.42 4.22
CA CYS A 46 -15.51 28.32 5.64
C CYS A 46 -15.90 26.89 6.06
N HIS A 47 -16.11 26.70 7.36
CA HIS A 47 -16.50 25.40 7.90
C HIS A 47 -17.81 24.87 7.31
N ARG A 48 -18.76 25.74 6.96
CA ARG A 48 -20.03 25.32 6.32
C ARG A 48 -19.78 24.69 4.95
N ASP A 49 -18.91 25.27 4.13
CA ASP A 49 -18.54 24.70 2.83
C ASP A 49 -17.90 23.32 2.99
N LEU A 50 -17.12 23.10 4.07
CA LEU A 50 -16.55 21.81 4.37
C LEU A 50 -17.61 20.78 4.76
N VAL A 51 -18.60 21.15 5.58
CA VAL A 51 -19.72 20.27 5.96
C VAL A 51 -20.51 19.88 4.73
N ASP A 52 -20.84 20.83 3.85
CA ASP A 52 -21.53 20.56 2.59
C ASP A 52 -20.70 19.61 1.68
N PHE A 53 -19.37 19.73 1.70
CA PHE A 53 -18.50 18.80 0.98
C PHE A 53 -18.49 17.40 1.59
N ILE A 54 -18.54 17.27 2.91
CA ILE A 54 -18.66 15.98 3.59
C ILE A 54 -19.97 15.31 3.20
N ASP A 55 -21.09 16.05 3.21
CA ASP A 55 -22.39 15.53 2.81
C ASP A 55 -22.40 15.07 1.35
N TYR A 56 -21.75 15.83 0.46
CA TYR A 56 -21.56 15.42 -0.93
C TYR A 56 -20.77 14.10 -1.04
N LEU A 57 -19.69 13.91 -0.24
CA LEU A 57 -18.93 12.67 -0.25
C LEU A 57 -19.73 11.49 0.33
N LEU A 58 -20.55 11.74 1.36
CA LEU A 58 -21.48 10.76 1.93
C LEU A 58 -22.56 10.35 0.90
N ALA A 59 -23.14 11.30 0.19
CA ALA A 59 -24.09 11.04 -0.88
C ALA A 59 -23.47 10.19 -2.01
N LYS A 60 -22.17 10.30 -2.25
CA LYS A 60 -21.40 9.41 -3.14
C LYS A 60 -21.08 8.04 -2.52
N ARG A 61 -21.59 7.74 -1.35
CA ARG A 61 -21.39 6.48 -0.63
C ARG A 61 -19.91 6.15 -0.36
N LEU A 62 -19.07 7.17 -0.16
CA LEU A 62 -17.69 6.94 0.24
C LEU A 62 -17.64 6.48 1.71
N THR A 63 -16.66 5.63 1.99
CA THR A 63 -16.48 5.13 3.37
C THR A 63 -15.95 6.24 4.28
N PRO A 64 -16.28 6.23 5.61
CA PRO A 64 -15.72 7.17 6.57
C PRO A 64 -14.19 7.28 6.51
N LYS A 65 -13.49 6.16 6.31
CA LYS A 65 -12.05 6.15 6.15
C LYS A 65 -11.58 6.96 4.93
N THR A 66 -12.29 6.86 3.82
CA THR A 66 -11.98 7.62 2.61
C THR A 66 -12.23 9.10 2.84
N ILE A 67 -13.36 9.47 3.46
CA ILE A 67 -13.71 10.85 3.77
C ILE A 67 -12.67 11.46 4.72
N ASN A 68 -12.26 10.74 5.77
CA ASN A 68 -11.20 11.20 6.68
C ASN A 68 -9.87 11.46 5.94
N CYS A 69 -9.53 10.64 4.93
CA CYS A 69 -8.36 10.93 4.09
C CYS A 69 -8.52 12.23 3.27
N TYR A 70 -9.75 12.58 2.85
CA TYR A 70 -10.01 13.87 2.22
C TYR A 70 -9.79 15.01 3.21
N LEU A 71 -10.35 14.90 4.41
CA LEU A 71 -10.22 15.91 5.46
C LEU A 71 -8.76 16.15 5.86
N ASP A 72 -7.98 15.08 6.04
CA ASP A 72 -6.55 15.18 6.35
C ASP A 72 -5.77 15.90 5.25
N CYS A 73 -6.15 15.65 3.99
CA CYS A 73 -5.52 16.26 2.84
C CYS A 73 -5.84 17.75 2.73
N ILE A 74 -7.12 18.12 2.92
CA ILE A 74 -7.60 19.51 2.91
C ILE A 74 -6.98 20.27 4.08
N ARG A 75 -7.05 19.71 5.29
CA ARG A 75 -6.42 20.30 6.49
C ARG A 75 -4.95 20.62 6.25
N GLY A 76 -4.19 19.64 5.75
CA GLY A 76 -2.77 19.82 5.52
C GLY A 76 -2.44 20.88 4.45
N PHE A 77 -3.32 21.11 3.49
CA PHE A 77 -3.16 22.18 2.51
C PHE A 77 -3.45 23.54 3.10
N TYR A 78 -4.53 23.71 3.87
CA TYR A 78 -4.84 24.97 4.54
C TYR A 78 -3.78 25.32 5.60
N ASP A 79 -3.30 24.34 6.38
CA ASP A 79 -2.20 24.56 7.31
C ASP A 79 -0.94 25.05 6.58
N TYR A 80 -0.65 24.52 5.38
CA TYR A 80 0.45 24.99 4.54
C TYR A 80 0.24 26.45 4.08
N LEU A 81 -0.97 26.83 3.62
CA LEU A 81 -1.28 28.19 3.19
C LEU A 81 -1.12 29.18 4.34
N ILE A 82 -1.58 28.81 5.53
CA ILE A 82 -1.53 29.66 6.73
C ILE A 82 -0.11 29.82 7.25
N HIS A 83 0.63 28.72 7.40
CA HIS A 83 1.91 28.72 8.11
C HIS A 83 3.11 28.92 7.18
N ASP A 84 3.11 28.32 5.98
CA ASP A 84 4.25 28.40 5.05
C ASP A 84 4.12 29.58 4.07
N GLU A 85 2.91 29.86 3.56
CA GLU A 85 2.66 31.00 2.66
C GLU A 85 2.15 32.27 3.39
N GLN A 86 1.95 32.19 4.71
CA GLN A 86 1.53 33.29 5.58
C GLN A 86 0.23 34.00 5.12
N ILE A 87 -0.70 33.22 4.55
CA ILE A 87 -1.98 33.76 4.06
C ILE A 87 -2.95 33.87 5.25
N ALA A 88 -3.50 35.09 5.43
CA ALA A 88 -4.45 35.38 6.51
C ALA A 88 -5.82 34.74 6.22
N MET A 89 -6.00 33.49 6.63
CA MET A 89 -7.25 32.74 6.52
C MET A 89 -7.40 31.75 7.68
N GLN A 90 -8.56 31.12 7.79
CA GLN A 90 -8.81 30.06 8.76
C GLN A 90 -8.86 28.69 8.05
N ASN A 91 -8.37 27.66 8.73
CA ASN A 91 -8.54 26.29 8.25
C ASN A 91 -10.02 25.87 8.44
N PRO A 92 -10.76 25.54 7.38
CA PRO A 92 -12.16 25.13 7.49
C PRO A 92 -12.32 23.78 8.18
N VAL A 93 -11.27 22.95 8.23
CA VAL A 93 -11.30 21.62 8.83
C VAL A 93 -10.99 21.69 10.32
N LYS A 94 -12.00 21.48 11.15
CA LYS A 94 -11.87 21.46 12.62
C LYS A 94 -11.44 20.08 13.13
N PRO A 95 -10.83 19.98 14.32
CA PRO A 95 -10.42 18.70 14.90
C PRO A 95 -11.55 17.69 15.07
N GLY A 96 -12.78 18.15 15.30
CA GLY A 96 -13.96 17.31 15.49
C GLY A 96 -14.62 16.74 14.23
N ASP A 97 -14.21 17.18 13.05
CA ASP A 97 -14.84 16.80 11.78
C ASP A 97 -14.54 15.36 11.32
N THR A 98 -13.61 14.69 12.00
CA THR A 98 -13.24 13.33 11.65
C THR A 98 -14.38 12.36 11.94
N LEU A 99 -14.85 11.65 10.91
CA LEU A 99 -15.94 10.68 11.03
C LEU A 99 -15.50 9.48 11.87
N ARG A 100 -16.38 9.02 12.75
CA ARG A 100 -16.15 7.79 13.53
C ARG A 100 -16.00 6.59 12.58
N MET A 101 -15.00 5.77 12.86
CA MET A 101 -14.75 4.52 12.12
C MET A 101 -15.01 3.32 13.02
N SER A 102 -15.74 2.33 12.50
CA SER A 102 -15.75 1.02 13.12
C SER A 102 -14.34 0.41 13.04
N LYS A 103 -13.92 -0.29 14.09
CA LYS A 103 -12.70 -1.09 14.09
C LYS A 103 -13.07 -2.52 13.65
N PRO A 104 -13.02 -2.86 12.36
CA PRO A 104 -13.34 -4.22 11.94
C PRO A 104 -12.30 -5.18 12.50
N LEU A 105 -12.73 -6.39 12.84
CA LEU A 105 -11.82 -7.46 13.22
C LEU A 105 -10.79 -7.72 12.11
N PRO A 106 -9.56 -8.10 12.46
CA PRO A 106 -8.53 -8.45 11.50
C PRO A 106 -9.03 -9.54 10.54
N ARG A 107 -8.92 -9.30 9.25
CA ARG A 107 -9.31 -10.27 8.21
C ARG A 107 -8.13 -11.18 7.91
N PHE A 108 -7.93 -12.19 8.74
CA PHE A 108 -6.94 -13.24 8.49
C PHE A 108 -7.58 -14.47 7.83
N LEU A 109 -6.77 -15.35 7.27
CA LEU A 109 -7.21 -16.62 6.72
C LEU A 109 -7.04 -17.72 7.77
N HIS A 110 -8.09 -18.52 7.99
CA HIS A 110 -7.99 -19.75 8.76
C HIS A 110 -7.13 -20.78 8.01
N ASP A 111 -6.54 -21.72 8.73
CA ASP A 111 -5.55 -22.66 8.19
C ASP A 111 -6.10 -23.54 7.06
N ASP A 112 -7.37 -23.93 7.11
CA ASP A 112 -8.06 -24.65 6.03
C ASP A 112 -8.06 -23.84 4.72
N ARG A 113 -8.35 -22.55 4.79
CA ARG A 113 -8.32 -21.65 3.64
C ARG A 113 -6.90 -21.43 3.13
N VAL A 114 -5.93 -21.33 4.03
CA VAL A 114 -4.51 -21.24 3.65
C VAL A 114 -4.12 -22.48 2.86
N ARG A 115 -4.41 -23.69 3.40
CA ARG A 115 -4.13 -24.96 2.71
C ARG A 115 -4.81 -25.04 1.34
N ARG A 116 -6.11 -24.70 1.26
CA ARG A 116 -6.86 -24.71 -0.01
C ARG A 116 -6.28 -23.73 -1.03
N LEU A 117 -5.86 -22.54 -0.62
CA LEU A 117 -5.24 -21.56 -1.51
C LEU A 117 -3.90 -22.07 -2.04
N PHE A 118 -3.03 -22.53 -1.15
CA PHE A 118 -1.68 -22.97 -1.52
C PHE A 118 -1.68 -24.25 -2.37
N ALA A 119 -2.66 -25.13 -2.20
CA ALA A 119 -2.87 -26.30 -3.05
C ALA A 119 -3.19 -25.95 -4.52
N GLN A 120 -3.61 -24.71 -4.80
CA GLN A 120 -3.88 -24.25 -6.17
C GLN A 120 -2.66 -23.66 -6.86
N ILE A 121 -1.54 -23.42 -6.11
CA ILE A 121 -0.39 -22.70 -6.63
C ILE A 121 0.57 -23.71 -7.29
N ASP A 122 0.57 -23.69 -8.60
CA ASP A 122 1.35 -24.60 -9.46
C ASP A 122 2.64 -23.99 -10.01
N ASP A 123 2.80 -22.66 -9.97
CA ASP A 123 3.97 -21.94 -10.46
C ASP A 123 4.99 -21.74 -9.32
N PRO A 124 6.23 -22.25 -9.38
CA PRO A 124 7.23 -22.15 -8.32
C PRO A 124 7.54 -20.70 -7.92
N ARG A 125 7.52 -19.75 -8.88
CA ARG A 125 7.69 -18.33 -8.61
C ARG A 125 6.58 -17.80 -7.68
N ASP A 126 5.33 -18.12 -8.03
CA ASP A 126 4.17 -17.63 -7.30
C ASP A 126 4.09 -18.28 -5.91
N LEU A 127 4.46 -19.57 -5.81
CA LEU A 127 4.60 -20.25 -4.53
C LEU A 127 5.63 -19.54 -3.63
N ALA A 128 6.83 -19.26 -4.15
CA ALA A 128 7.86 -18.56 -3.39
C ALA A 128 7.39 -17.16 -2.96
N ILE A 129 6.72 -16.39 -3.84
CA ILE A 129 6.17 -15.08 -3.53
C ILE A 129 5.18 -15.14 -2.36
N PHE A 130 4.20 -16.03 -2.44
CA PHE A 130 3.12 -16.08 -1.45
C PHE A 130 3.56 -16.74 -0.13
N THR A 131 4.51 -17.67 -0.18
CA THR A 131 5.14 -18.23 1.03
C THR A 131 5.94 -17.17 1.78
N LEU A 132 6.72 -16.33 1.10
CA LEU A 132 7.41 -15.19 1.73
C LEU A 132 6.43 -14.21 2.39
N MET A 133 5.28 -13.98 1.78
CA MET A 133 4.26 -13.09 2.37
C MET A 133 3.59 -13.72 3.59
N LEU A 134 3.32 -15.02 3.55
CA LEU A 134 2.65 -15.75 4.61
C LEU A 134 3.57 -16.07 5.79
N ARG A 135 4.83 -16.46 5.54
CA ARG A 135 5.76 -16.93 6.57
C ARG A 135 6.71 -15.85 7.09
N CYS A 136 7.17 -14.99 6.18
CA CYS A 136 8.11 -13.91 6.54
C CYS A 136 7.41 -12.55 6.66
N GLY A 137 6.10 -12.47 6.44
CA GLY A 137 5.31 -11.25 6.60
C GLY A 137 5.73 -10.10 5.70
N LEU A 138 6.30 -10.39 4.53
CA LEU A 138 6.69 -9.37 3.56
C LEU A 138 5.47 -8.69 2.93
N ARG A 139 5.55 -7.37 2.74
CA ARG A 139 4.53 -6.64 1.96
C ARG A 139 4.69 -6.92 0.47
N VAL A 140 3.61 -6.84 -0.29
CA VAL A 140 3.65 -7.07 -1.75
C VAL A 140 4.65 -6.15 -2.46
N GLU A 141 4.79 -4.90 -2.02
CA GLU A 141 5.78 -3.97 -2.56
C GLU A 141 7.22 -4.37 -2.23
N GLU A 142 7.45 -4.90 -1.02
CA GLU A 142 8.74 -5.39 -0.57
C GLU A 142 9.15 -6.60 -1.41
N VAL A 143 8.24 -7.56 -1.60
CA VAL A 143 8.46 -8.73 -2.47
C VAL A 143 8.75 -8.31 -3.91
N ALA A 144 7.98 -7.37 -4.48
CA ALA A 144 8.21 -6.89 -5.84
C ALA A 144 9.57 -6.17 -6.02
N LYS A 145 10.08 -5.58 -4.94
CA LYS A 145 11.37 -4.86 -4.93
C LYS A 145 12.54 -5.73 -4.51
N LEU A 146 12.31 -6.93 -4.01
CA LEU A 146 13.36 -7.81 -3.53
C LEU A 146 14.38 -8.12 -4.63
N THR A 147 15.65 -8.10 -4.27
CA THR A 147 16.78 -8.41 -5.18
C THR A 147 17.39 -9.77 -4.83
N LEU A 148 18.14 -10.36 -5.76
CA LEU A 148 18.91 -11.59 -5.48
C LEU A 148 19.89 -11.38 -4.32
N ALA A 149 20.60 -10.25 -4.30
CA ALA A 149 21.57 -9.93 -3.25
C ALA A 149 20.94 -9.66 -1.86
N ALA A 150 19.63 -9.49 -1.79
CA ALA A 150 18.91 -9.29 -0.54
C ALA A 150 18.58 -10.61 0.19
N VAL A 151 18.86 -11.75 -0.42
CA VAL A 151 18.63 -13.08 0.19
C VAL A 151 19.97 -13.72 0.54
N ASP A 152 20.20 -13.92 1.82
CA ASP A 152 21.35 -14.69 2.32
C ASP A 152 20.91 -16.14 2.61
N PHE A 153 21.17 -17.03 1.66
CA PHE A 153 20.84 -18.44 1.79
C PHE A 153 21.66 -19.16 2.85
N LYS A 154 22.90 -18.71 3.13
CA LYS A 154 23.76 -19.34 4.15
C LYS A 154 23.19 -19.09 5.55
N ARG A 155 22.68 -17.89 5.80
CA ARG A 155 22.10 -17.50 7.09
C ARG A 155 20.58 -17.66 7.16
N GLY A 156 19.93 -18.00 6.03
CA GLY A 156 18.47 -18.06 5.95
C GLY A 156 17.80 -16.72 6.21
N GLN A 157 18.37 -15.62 5.71
CA GLN A 157 17.92 -14.25 5.99
C GLN A 157 17.51 -13.51 4.72
N VAL A 158 16.53 -12.62 4.85
CA VAL A 158 16.13 -11.69 3.81
C VAL A 158 16.23 -10.26 4.34
N PHE A 159 17.01 -9.45 3.65
CA PHE A 159 17.16 -8.02 3.95
C PHE A 159 16.08 -7.23 3.24
N VAL A 160 15.21 -6.57 4.00
CA VAL A 160 14.12 -5.74 3.48
C VAL A 160 14.55 -4.29 3.54
N TYR A 161 14.97 -3.75 2.40
CA TYR A 161 15.34 -2.34 2.26
C TYR A 161 14.13 -1.49 1.92
N HIS A 162 14.09 -0.25 2.42
CA HIS A 162 13.06 0.75 2.11
C HIS A 162 11.62 0.28 2.40
N GLY A 163 11.38 -0.31 3.55
CA GLY A 163 10.05 -0.59 4.06
C GLY A 163 9.21 0.69 4.26
N LYS A 164 7.95 0.57 4.69
CA LYS A 164 7.10 1.72 5.01
C LYS A 164 7.79 2.61 6.06
N GLY A 165 8.00 3.90 5.74
CA GLY A 165 8.74 4.85 6.58
C GLY A 165 10.27 4.71 6.49
N ALA A 166 10.80 4.18 5.38
CA ALA A 166 12.24 3.96 5.13
C ALA A 166 12.94 3.03 6.17
N LYS A 167 12.18 2.26 6.96
CA LYS A 167 12.75 1.33 7.94
C LYS A 167 13.25 0.07 7.24
N GLU A 168 14.50 -0.26 7.51
CA GLU A 168 15.13 -1.51 7.08
C GLU A 168 14.95 -2.57 8.17
N ARG A 169 14.82 -3.82 7.76
CA ARG A 169 14.76 -4.95 8.68
C ARG A 169 15.26 -6.23 8.04
N VAL A 170 15.72 -7.14 8.87
CA VAL A 170 16.01 -8.52 8.49
C VAL A 170 14.81 -9.39 8.88
N VAL A 171 14.44 -10.32 8.02
CA VAL A 171 13.48 -11.38 8.32
C VAL A 171 14.12 -12.73 8.06
N TYR A 172 13.79 -13.73 8.89
CA TYR A 172 14.29 -15.08 8.73
C TYR A 172 13.39 -15.88 7.82
N LEU A 173 14.00 -16.72 6.99
CA LEU A 173 13.30 -17.67 6.14
C LEU A 173 12.87 -18.88 6.97
N SER A 174 11.58 -19.21 6.94
CA SER A 174 11.12 -20.52 7.38
C SER A 174 11.59 -21.61 6.40
N LYS A 175 11.60 -22.87 6.84
CA LYS A 175 12.05 -24.01 6.01
C LYS A 175 11.28 -24.10 4.68
N ASP A 176 9.97 -23.90 4.71
CA ASP A 176 9.11 -23.91 3.52
C ASP A 176 9.38 -22.69 2.59
N ALA A 177 9.63 -21.50 3.14
CA ALA A 177 10.00 -20.33 2.35
C ALA A 177 11.37 -20.49 1.69
N TYR A 178 12.32 -21.05 2.40
CA TYR A 178 13.65 -21.36 1.86
C TYR A 178 13.57 -22.32 0.69
N GLN A 179 12.86 -23.44 0.84
CA GLN A 179 12.69 -24.44 -0.21
C GLN A 179 11.92 -23.90 -1.43
N ALA A 180 10.85 -23.14 -1.19
CA ALA A 180 10.11 -22.51 -2.28
C ALA A 180 10.97 -21.51 -3.08
N LEU A 181 11.87 -20.78 -2.41
CA LEU A 181 12.82 -19.91 -3.10
C LEU A 181 13.83 -20.69 -3.93
N LEU A 182 14.38 -21.77 -3.41
CA LEU A 182 15.32 -22.63 -4.17
C LEU A 182 14.64 -23.19 -5.43
N ALA A 183 13.46 -23.77 -5.29
CA ALA A 183 12.69 -24.31 -6.42
C ALA A 183 12.40 -23.24 -7.48
N TYR A 184 12.12 -22.00 -7.04
CA TYR A 184 11.96 -20.91 -7.99
C TYR A 184 13.27 -20.55 -8.70
N LEU A 185 14.40 -20.52 -8.01
CA LEU A 185 15.70 -20.15 -8.59
C LEU A 185 16.13 -21.13 -9.70
N GLU A 186 15.79 -22.40 -9.60
CA GLU A 186 16.03 -23.41 -10.66
C GLU A 186 15.30 -23.08 -11.97
N VAL A 187 14.11 -22.52 -11.90
CA VAL A 187 13.27 -22.19 -13.08
C VAL A 187 13.26 -20.69 -13.40
N ARG A 188 14.01 -19.89 -12.63
CA ARG A 188 14.05 -18.44 -12.82
C ARG A 188 14.63 -18.09 -14.19
N PRO A 189 13.94 -17.24 -15.00
CA PRO A 189 14.47 -16.83 -16.29
C PRO A 189 15.87 -16.23 -16.17
N ALA A 190 16.79 -16.67 -17.02
CA ALA A 190 18.10 -16.05 -17.13
C ALA A 190 17.92 -14.60 -17.62
N ALA A 191 18.31 -13.64 -16.80
CA ALA A 191 18.21 -12.21 -17.11
C ALA A 191 19.20 -11.39 -16.28
N ARG A 192 19.69 -10.27 -16.83
CA ARG A 192 20.54 -9.31 -16.12
C ARG A 192 19.81 -8.52 -15.02
N ALA A 193 18.52 -8.77 -14.82
CA ALA A 193 17.72 -8.07 -13.85
C ALA A 193 18.13 -8.42 -12.41
N LYS A 194 18.45 -7.40 -11.60
CA LYS A 194 18.82 -7.55 -10.19
C LYS A 194 17.64 -7.99 -9.31
N ARG A 195 16.38 -7.81 -9.78
CA ARG A 195 15.18 -8.22 -9.05
C ARG A 195 15.09 -9.73 -8.92
N LEU A 196 14.67 -10.21 -7.75
CA LEU A 196 14.50 -11.64 -7.49
C LEU A 196 13.40 -12.23 -8.37
N PHE A 197 12.20 -11.65 -8.33
CA PHE A 197 11.04 -12.17 -9.03
C PHE A 197 10.85 -11.55 -10.41
N LEU A 198 10.81 -12.40 -11.43
CA LEU A 198 10.70 -12.02 -12.83
C LEU A 198 9.42 -12.58 -13.45
N VAL A 199 9.01 -11.97 -14.55
CA VAL A 199 7.94 -12.49 -15.40
C VAL A 199 8.45 -13.77 -16.08
N SER A 200 7.76 -14.91 -15.90
CA SER A 200 8.20 -16.21 -16.37
C SER A 200 7.84 -16.51 -17.83
N LYS A 201 6.76 -15.90 -18.38
CA LYS A 201 6.22 -16.25 -19.70
C LYS A 201 5.81 -15.00 -20.49
N GLY A 202 5.69 -15.15 -21.81
CA GLY A 202 5.17 -14.14 -22.73
C GLY A 202 6.15 -13.02 -23.06
N ARG A 203 5.64 -11.95 -23.71
CA ARG A 203 6.40 -10.80 -24.24
C ARG A 203 7.33 -10.14 -23.22
N TYR A 204 6.98 -10.21 -21.95
CA TYR A 204 7.74 -9.56 -20.87
C TYR A 204 8.60 -10.53 -20.06
N ARG A 205 8.83 -11.75 -20.53
CA ARG A 205 9.69 -12.75 -19.87
C ARG A 205 11.05 -12.14 -19.49
N GLY A 206 11.51 -12.39 -18.28
CA GLY A 206 12.78 -11.87 -17.74
C GLY A 206 12.71 -10.43 -17.20
N ARG A 207 11.61 -9.70 -17.42
CA ARG A 207 11.42 -8.38 -16.78
C ARG A 207 11.00 -8.52 -15.33
N PRO A 208 11.33 -7.54 -14.45
CA PRO A 208 10.89 -7.53 -13.07
C PRO A 208 9.36 -7.63 -12.93
N LEU A 209 8.90 -8.54 -12.07
CA LEU A 209 7.48 -8.68 -11.76
C LEU A 209 7.06 -7.50 -10.85
N ASN A 210 6.05 -6.77 -11.26
CA ASN A 210 5.57 -5.62 -10.50
C ASN A 210 4.44 -6.00 -9.51
N VAL A 211 4.07 -5.07 -8.62
CA VAL A 211 3.02 -5.25 -7.61
C VAL A 211 1.69 -5.69 -8.22
N ARG A 212 1.28 -5.06 -9.33
CA ARG A 212 0.01 -5.42 -10.01
C ARG A 212 0.06 -6.85 -10.55
N GLY A 213 1.21 -7.28 -11.08
CA GLY A 213 1.42 -8.65 -11.54
C GLY A 213 1.25 -9.66 -10.39
N ILE A 214 1.85 -9.40 -9.22
CA ILE A 214 1.69 -10.24 -8.03
C ILE A 214 0.22 -10.29 -7.58
N GLN A 215 -0.44 -9.13 -7.49
CA GLN A 215 -1.84 -9.04 -7.12
C GLN A 215 -2.77 -9.77 -8.11
N HIS A 216 -2.46 -9.71 -9.40
CA HIS A 216 -3.21 -10.44 -10.43
C HIS A 216 -3.05 -11.96 -10.25
N ARG A 217 -1.84 -12.45 -9.96
CA ARG A 217 -1.61 -13.87 -9.66
C ARG A 217 -2.36 -14.31 -8.39
N MET A 218 -2.36 -13.50 -7.34
CA MET A 218 -3.16 -13.78 -6.14
C MET A 218 -4.65 -13.90 -6.48
N LYS A 219 -5.20 -12.96 -7.27
CA LYS A 219 -6.61 -13.01 -7.68
C LYS A 219 -6.92 -14.29 -8.47
N TYR A 220 -6.03 -14.70 -9.36
CA TYR A 220 -6.17 -15.93 -10.14
C TYR A 220 -6.27 -17.18 -9.24
N TYR A 221 -5.36 -17.33 -8.27
CA TYR A 221 -5.39 -18.49 -7.35
C TYR A 221 -6.55 -18.40 -6.35
N ALA A 222 -6.94 -17.22 -5.94
CA ALA A 222 -8.13 -16.99 -5.11
C ALA A 222 -9.41 -17.49 -5.82
N GLN A 223 -9.53 -17.22 -7.12
CA GLN A 223 -10.64 -17.71 -7.94
C GLN A 223 -10.63 -19.24 -8.04
N LYS A 224 -9.47 -19.85 -8.29
CA LYS A 224 -9.31 -21.31 -8.29
C LYS A 224 -9.68 -21.97 -6.95
N ALA A 225 -9.32 -21.32 -5.83
CA ALA A 225 -9.63 -21.78 -4.48
C ALA A 225 -11.11 -21.57 -4.07
N GLY A 226 -11.90 -20.80 -4.85
CA GLY A 226 -13.31 -20.56 -4.63
C GLY A 226 -13.64 -19.50 -3.58
N PHE A 227 -12.68 -18.60 -3.22
CA PHE A 227 -12.91 -17.51 -2.27
C PHE A 227 -12.04 -16.29 -2.57
N LYS A 228 -12.46 -15.12 -2.04
CA LYS A 228 -11.70 -13.88 -2.20
C LYS A 228 -10.57 -13.80 -1.18
N VAL A 229 -9.35 -13.53 -1.65
CA VAL A 229 -8.18 -13.25 -0.81
C VAL A 229 -7.28 -12.21 -1.47
N THR A 230 -6.61 -11.42 -0.65
CA THR A 230 -5.67 -10.39 -1.09
C THR A 230 -4.27 -10.68 -0.55
N CYS A 231 -3.24 -10.17 -1.22
CA CYS A 231 -1.87 -10.24 -0.73
C CYS A 231 -1.70 -9.74 0.71
N HIS A 232 -2.45 -8.70 1.08
CA HIS A 232 -2.36 -8.13 2.42
C HIS A 232 -2.88 -9.06 3.52
N GLN A 233 -3.90 -9.89 3.20
CA GLN A 233 -4.42 -10.86 4.14
C GLN A 233 -3.42 -11.97 4.49
N LEU A 234 -2.53 -12.39 3.58
CA LEU A 234 -1.45 -13.33 3.92
C LEU A 234 -0.56 -12.81 5.03
N ARG A 235 -0.17 -11.53 4.96
CA ARG A 235 0.61 -10.90 6.02
C ARG A 235 -0.17 -10.76 7.34
N HIS A 236 -1.47 -10.45 7.27
CA HIS A 236 -2.31 -10.44 8.48
C HIS A 236 -2.42 -11.82 9.10
N THR A 237 -2.55 -12.86 8.27
CA THR A 237 -2.59 -14.26 8.73
C THR A 237 -1.31 -14.62 9.48
N MET A 238 -0.14 -14.27 8.92
CA MET A 238 1.14 -14.47 9.61
C MET A 238 1.16 -13.79 10.98
N ALA A 239 0.79 -12.51 11.06
CA ALA A 239 0.80 -11.77 12.30
C ALA A 239 -0.16 -12.38 13.35
N THR A 240 -1.34 -12.84 12.93
CA THR A 240 -2.30 -13.51 13.83
C THR A 240 -1.79 -14.88 14.28
N GLN A 241 -1.18 -15.66 13.36
CA GLN A 241 -0.59 -16.96 13.71
C GLN A 241 0.56 -16.82 14.71
N MET A 242 1.40 -15.78 14.59
CA MET A 242 2.45 -15.51 15.58
C MET A 242 1.89 -15.14 16.95
N LEU A 243 0.89 -14.26 17.00
CA LEU A 243 0.23 -13.89 18.26
C LEU A 243 -0.45 -15.10 18.95
N ASN A 244 -1.01 -16.01 18.17
CA ASN A 244 -1.65 -17.21 18.73
C ASN A 244 -0.63 -18.29 19.15
N ALA A 245 0.60 -18.25 18.66
CA ALA A 245 1.65 -19.19 19.04
C ALA A 245 2.37 -18.79 20.35
N ASP A 246 2.33 -17.50 20.71
CA ASP A 246 2.92 -16.94 21.93
C ASP A 246 1.89 -16.87 23.10
N ALA A 247 0.65 -17.31 22.85
CA ALA A 247 -0.43 -17.35 23.86
C ALA A 247 -0.63 -18.79 24.34
#